data_7c42c62b3cfdbf03c25aef5e8e2cc941
#
_entry.id   7c42c62b3cfdbf03c25aef5e8e2cc941
#
_cell.length_a   1.000
_cell.length_b   1.000
_cell.length_c   1.000
_cell.angle_alpha   90.00
_cell.angle_beta   90.00
_cell.angle_gamma   90.00
#
_symmetry.space_group_name_H-M   'P 1'
#
loop_
_entity.id
_entity.type
_entity.pdbx_description
1 polymer ?
#
loop_
_entity_poly.entity_id
_entity_poly.type
_entity_poly.pdbx_seq_one_letter_code
_entity_poly.pdbx_strand_id
1 'polypeptide(L)'
;RLRAGAKLIVVDPRRTETVEGPHYRAAHHLALRPGTNVAVVTAMAHVIVTEGLMNEAFIRTRCDWDEFQHYAEFVSAPANSPEATEMLTGVPAAELRAAARLYATGGNGAIYYGLGVTEHSQGSTTVMGIANLAMLTGNIGRQGVGVNPLRGQNNVQGSCDMGSFPHELPGYRHVKLPEVRAIFESAWGVEIDPEPGLRIPNMLDAAV
;
A
#
# COMPACT_ATOMS: atom_id res chain seq x y z
N ARG A 1 2.07 20.65 9.04
CA ARG A 1 2.50 19.59 9.97
C ARG A 1 4.01 19.55 10.13
N LEU A 2 4.81 19.54 9.04
CA LEU A 2 6.29 19.52 9.12
C LEU A 2 6.85 20.70 9.91
N ARG A 3 6.31 21.92 9.71
CA ARG A 3 6.68 23.09 10.54
C ARG A 3 6.33 22.94 12.03
N ALA A 4 5.40 22.08 12.36
CA ALA A 4 5.00 21.76 13.72
C ALA A 4 5.77 20.54 14.31
N GLY A 5 6.85 20.11 13.66
CA GLY A 5 7.75 19.07 14.16
C GLY A 5 7.49 17.67 13.62
N ALA A 6 6.48 17.44 12.77
CA ALA A 6 6.30 16.14 12.13
C ALA A 6 7.53 15.78 11.29
N LYS A 7 7.90 14.52 11.27
CA LYS A 7 9.00 13.99 10.47
C LYS A 7 8.45 13.38 9.17
N LEU A 8 9.23 13.47 8.12
CA LEU A 8 8.88 12.96 6.79
C LEU A 8 9.90 11.91 6.36
N ILE A 9 9.41 10.76 5.96
CA ILE A 9 10.17 9.73 5.26
C ILE A 9 9.65 9.71 3.82
N VAL A 10 10.53 9.87 2.85
CA VAL A 10 10.20 9.81 1.43
C VAL A 10 10.79 8.55 0.84
N VAL A 11 9.97 7.76 0.17
CA VAL A 11 10.37 6.54 -0.55
C VAL A 11 10.08 6.78 -2.02
N ASP A 12 11.08 7.24 -2.76
CA ASP A 12 10.97 7.60 -4.18
C ASP A 12 12.35 7.45 -4.84
N PRO A 13 12.47 6.85 -6.03
CA PRO A 13 13.76 6.75 -6.73
C PRO A 13 14.36 8.12 -7.07
N ARG A 14 13.53 9.14 -7.15
CA ARG A 14 13.97 10.51 -7.51
C ARG A 14 13.99 11.41 -6.28
N ARG A 15 14.96 12.32 -6.26
CA ARG A 15 14.97 13.42 -5.29
C ARG A 15 14.00 14.52 -5.76
N THR A 16 12.73 14.32 -5.47
CA THR A 16 11.67 15.29 -5.79
C THR A 16 11.61 16.42 -4.78
N GLU A 17 10.80 17.46 -5.07
CA GLU A 17 10.52 18.54 -4.12
C GLU A 17 9.92 18.06 -2.79
N THR A 18 9.31 16.86 -2.77
CA THR A 18 8.83 16.25 -1.52
C THR A 18 9.97 15.93 -0.56
N VAL A 19 11.18 15.63 -1.06
CA VAL A 19 12.35 15.35 -0.22
C VAL A 19 12.86 16.63 0.44
N GLU A 20 12.88 17.72 -0.29
CA GLU A 20 13.39 19.00 0.21
C GLU A 20 12.70 20.17 -0.47
N GLY A 21 12.12 21.05 0.31
CA GLY A 21 11.50 22.28 -0.13
C GLY A 21 12.07 23.48 0.62
N PRO A 22 11.64 24.72 0.29
CA PRO A 22 12.18 25.95 0.88
C PRO A 22 12.08 26.02 2.42
N HIS A 23 11.18 25.24 3.02
CA HIS A 23 10.84 25.33 4.44
C HIS A 23 10.82 24.00 5.17
N TYR A 24 11.23 22.91 4.53
CA TYR A 24 11.28 21.57 5.10
C TYR A 24 12.30 20.70 4.39
N ARG A 25 12.71 19.65 5.08
CA ARG A 25 13.52 18.58 4.54
C ARG A 25 13.03 17.26 5.12
N ALA A 26 12.97 16.21 4.29
CA ALA A 26 12.70 14.85 4.76
C ALA A 26 13.77 14.42 5.78
N ALA A 27 13.33 13.74 6.83
CA ALA A 27 14.25 13.12 7.79
C ALA A 27 15.02 11.98 7.11
N HIS A 28 14.34 11.22 6.24
CA HIS A 28 14.93 10.12 5.47
C HIS A 28 14.43 10.16 4.03
N HIS A 29 15.34 9.87 3.08
CA HIS A 29 15.02 9.67 1.68
C HIS A 29 15.54 8.30 1.24
N LEU A 30 14.63 7.34 1.12
CA LEU A 30 14.93 5.99 0.65
C LEU A 30 14.82 5.98 -0.88
N ALA A 31 15.93 6.25 -1.56
CA ALA A 31 16.00 6.32 -3.03
C ALA A 31 16.10 4.92 -3.64
N LEU A 32 15.01 4.16 -3.56
CA LEU A 32 14.96 2.78 -4.02
C LEU A 32 15.08 2.66 -5.54
N ARG A 33 15.60 1.55 -6.01
CA ARG A 33 15.53 1.21 -7.44
C ARG A 33 14.08 0.88 -7.83
N PRO A 34 13.58 1.35 -8.99
CA PRO A 34 12.26 0.98 -9.48
C PRO A 34 12.05 -0.53 -9.50
N GLY A 35 10.87 -0.99 -9.04
CA GLY A 35 10.53 -2.41 -8.95
C GLY A 35 10.95 -3.11 -7.65
N THR A 36 11.64 -2.43 -6.73
CA THR A 36 12.09 -3.03 -5.46
C THR A 36 11.23 -2.63 -4.24
N ASN A 37 10.05 -2.11 -4.48
CA ASN A 37 9.13 -1.63 -3.44
C ASN A 37 8.87 -2.69 -2.36
N VAL A 38 8.55 -3.93 -2.77
CA VAL A 38 8.27 -5.04 -1.85
C VAL A 38 9.46 -5.29 -0.94
N ALA A 39 10.69 -5.33 -1.49
CA ALA A 39 11.90 -5.57 -0.71
C ALA A 39 12.13 -4.46 0.35
N VAL A 40 11.93 -3.19 -0.02
CA VAL A 40 12.07 -2.06 0.92
C VAL A 40 11.04 -2.16 2.05
N VAL A 41 9.77 -2.40 1.73
CA VAL A 41 8.70 -2.49 2.73
C VAL A 41 8.90 -3.71 3.63
N THR A 42 9.30 -4.85 3.07
CA THR A 42 9.62 -6.08 3.84
C THR A 42 10.82 -5.86 4.75
N ALA A 43 11.86 -5.18 4.29
CA ALA A 43 13.02 -4.87 5.12
C ALA A 43 12.70 -3.87 6.25
N MET A 44 11.77 -2.92 6.03
CA MET A 44 11.25 -2.10 7.13
C MET A 44 10.50 -2.95 8.17
N ALA A 45 9.66 -3.89 7.72
CA ALA A 45 8.97 -4.82 8.61
C ALA A 45 9.95 -5.72 9.38
N HIS A 46 11.01 -6.20 8.71
CA HIS A 46 12.10 -6.94 9.35
C HIS A 46 12.68 -6.18 10.55
N VAL A 47 13.02 -4.90 10.36
CA VAL A 47 13.56 -4.06 11.45
C VAL A 47 12.55 -3.94 12.60
N ILE A 48 11.29 -3.65 12.28
CA ILE A 48 10.24 -3.45 13.29
C ILE A 48 10.04 -4.71 14.13
N VAL A 49 10.01 -5.88 13.50
CA VAL A 49 9.80 -7.16 14.20
C VAL A 49 11.04 -7.58 14.97
N THR A 50 12.21 -7.60 14.33
CA THR A 50 13.44 -8.11 14.95
C THR A 50 13.98 -7.21 16.06
N GLU A 51 13.67 -5.93 16.04
CA GLU A 51 14.06 -4.99 17.09
C GLU A 51 12.95 -4.78 18.15
N GLY A 52 11.85 -5.55 18.09
CA GLY A 52 10.75 -5.48 19.08
C GLY A 52 10.00 -4.15 19.08
N LEU A 53 9.94 -3.45 17.96
CA LEU A 53 9.31 -2.13 17.83
C LEU A 53 7.81 -2.21 17.48
N MET A 54 7.25 -3.40 17.39
CA MET A 54 5.85 -3.63 17.07
C MET A 54 4.91 -3.29 18.23
N ASN A 55 3.68 -2.94 17.90
CA ASN A 55 2.60 -2.76 18.88
C ASN A 55 1.87 -4.10 19.10
N GLU A 56 2.44 -4.95 19.96
CA GLU A 56 1.90 -6.29 20.22
C GLU A 56 0.46 -6.26 20.75
N ALA A 57 0.13 -5.30 21.60
CA ALA A 57 -1.23 -5.16 22.14
C ALA A 57 -2.26 -4.91 21.03
N PHE A 58 -1.92 -4.07 20.06
CA PHE A 58 -2.77 -3.84 18.89
C PHE A 58 -2.90 -5.11 18.05
N ILE A 59 -1.79 -5.78 17.75
CA ILE A 59 -1.78 -7.00 16.92
C ILE A 59 -2.65 -8.08 17.55
N ARG A 60 -2.50 -8.34 18.84
CA ARG A 60 -3.29 -9.35 19.55
C ARG A 60 -4.79 -9.08 19.58
N THR A 61 -5.19 -7.81 19.51
CA THR A 61 -6.61 -7.43 19.58
C THR A 61 -7.27 -7.25 18.22
N ARG A 62 -6.49 -7.03 17.15
CA ARG A 62 -7.02 -6.61 15.85
C ARG A 62 -6.58 -7.49 14.68
N CYS A 63 -5.61 -8.35 14.86
CA CYS A 63 -5.11 -9.25 13.84
C CYS A 63 -5.29 -10.71 14.28
N ASP A 64 -5.25 -11.63 13.32
CA ASP A 64 -5.12 -13.04 13.61
C ASP A 64 -3.70 -13.30 14.12
N TRP A 65 -3.60 -13.88 15.34
CA TRP A 65 -2.32 -14.05 16.00
C TRP A 65 -1.45 -15.14 15.35
N ASP A 66 -2.06 -16.21 14.90
CA ASP A 66 -1.33 -17.33 14.29
C ASP A 66 -0.79 -16.93 12.91
N GLU A 67 -1.60 -16.25 12.11
CA GLU A 67 -1.18 -15.68 10.84
C GLU A 67 -0.08 -14.62 11.04
N PHE A 68 -0.19 -13.80 12.09
CA PHE A 68 0.88 -12.85 12.44
C PHE A 68 2.20 -13.57 12.76
N GLN A 69 2.18 -14.70 13.47
CA GLN A 69 3.41 -15.44 13.79
C GLN A 69 4.11 -15.94 12.52
N HIS A 70 3.36 -16.48 11.55
CA HIS A 70 3.89 -16.88 10.25
C HIS A 70 4.50 -15.68 9.49
N TYR A 71 3.80 -14.54 9.51
CA TYR A 71 4.33 -13.31 8.91
C TYR A 71 5.60 -12.83 9.61
N ALA A 72 5.64 -12.84 10.93
CA ALA A 72 6.79 -12.45 11.73
C ALA A 72 8.01 -13.35 11.46
N GLU A 73 7.81 -14.66 11.34
CA GLU A 73 8.86 -15.60 10.95
C GLU A 73 9.40 -15.27 9.55
N PHE A 74 8.50 -15.08 8.58
CA PHE A 74 8.89 -14.71 7.21
C PHE A 74 9.72 -13.42 7.17
N VAL A 75 9.23 -12.33 7.78
CA VAL A 75 9.96 -11.05 7.72
C VAL A 75 11.26 -11.07 8.53
N SER A 76 11.35 -11.89 9.57
CA SER A 76 12.56 -12.02 10.39
C SER A 76 13.69 -12.79 9.70
N ALA A 77 13.43 -13.48 8.60
CA ALA A 77 14.45 -14.20 7.86
C ALA A 77 15.63 -13.27 7.49
N PRO A 78 16.88 -13.69 7.64
CA PRO A 78 18.07 -12.85 7.36
C PRO A 78 18.09 -12.28 5.94
N ALA A 79 17.51 -12.99 4.97
CA ALA A 79 17.40 -12.55 3.58
C ALA A 79 16.55 -11.27 3.41
N ASN A 80 15.68 -10.97 4.38
CA ASN A 80 14.82 -9.79 4.39
C ASN A 80 15.42 -8.61 5.16
N SER A 81 16.63 -8.77 5.70
CA SER A 81 17.30 -7.70 6.43
C SER A 81 17.67 -6.53 5.50
N PRO A 82 17.77 -5.30 6.04
CA PRO A 82 18.27 -4.16 5.26
C PRO A 82 19.61 -4.43 4.60
N GLU A 83 20.51 -5.11 5.28
CA GLU A 83 21.86 -5.46 4.78
C GLU A 83 21.79 -6.42 3.58
N ALA A 84 20.95 -7.45 3.67
CA ALA A 84 20.78 -8.41 2.58
C ALA A 84 20.10 -7.80 1.35
N THR A 85 19.24 -6.81 1.57
CA THR A 85 18.45 -6.17 0.50
C THR A 85 19.10 -4.90 -0.07
N GLU A 86 20.17 -4.38 0.52
CA GLU A 86 20.83 -3.14 0.10
C GLU A 86 21.27 -3.17 -1.37
N MET A 87 21.94 -4.25 -1.80
CA MET A 87 22.37 -4.38 -3.20
C MET A 87 21.19 -4.42 -4.16
N LEU A 88 20.07 -5.04 -3.78
CA LEU A 88 18.86 -5.12 -4.61
C LEU A 88 18.16 -3.77 -4.69
N THR A 89 17.93 -3.16 -3.54
CA THR A 89 17.11 -1.96 -3.42
C THR A 89 17.86 -0.67 -3.78
N GLY A 90 19.17 -0.65 -3.58
CA GLY A 90 20.01 0.53 -3.67
C GLY A 90 19.85 1.49 -2.47
N VAL A 91 19.08 1.09 -1.46
CA VAL A 91 18.88 1.88 -0.22
C VAL A 91 19.92 1.44 0.80
N PRO A 92 20.76 2.35 1.33
CA PRO A 92 21.72 1.99 2.37
C PRO A 92 21.02 1.40 3.61
N ALA A 93 21.54 0.25 4.10
CA ALA A 93 20.92 -0.48 5.22
C ALA A 93 20.74 0.38 6.46
N ALA A 94 21.71 1.21 6.80
CA ALA A 94 21.65 2.13 7.94
C ALA A 94 20.49 3.14 7.80
N GLU A 95 20.27 3.67 6.59
CA GLU A 95 19.21 4.63 6.31
C GLU A 95 17.83 3.97 6.38
N LEU A 96 17.70 2.76 5.85
CA LEU A 96 16.47 1.99 5.92
C LEU A 96 16.12 1.64 7.36
N ARG A 97 17.09 1.21 8.18
CA ARG A 97 16.87 0.97 9.62
C ARG A 97 16.43 2.22 10.35
N ALA A 98 17.07 3.35 10.11
CA ALA A 98 16.71 4.62 10.75
C ALA A 98 15.28 5.06 10.38
N ALA A 99 14.91 4.90 9.12
CA ALA A 99 13.56 5.20 8.65
C ALA A 99 12.50 4.27 9.28
N ALA A 100 12.77 2.96 9.34
CA ALA A 100 11.87 1.99 9.95
C ALA A 100 11.68 2.27 11.45
N ARG A 101 12.75 2.54 12.19
CA ARG A 101 12.69 2.93 13.60
C ARG A 101 11.88 4.21 13.79
N LEU A 102 12.14 5.23 12.97
CA LEU A 102 11.40 6.50 13.03
C LEU A 102 9.90 6.27 12.80
N TYR A 103 9.52 5.45 11.82
CA TYR A 103 8.12 5.14 11.57
C TYR A 103 7.46 4.41 12.75
N ALA A 104 8.16 3.45 13.34
CA ALA A 104 7.63 2.64 14.44
C ALA A 104 7.54 3.42 15.77
N THR A 105 8.49 4.34 16.05
CA THR A 105 8.61 4.98 17.36
C THR A 105 8.25 6.47 17.37
N GLY A 106 7.98 7.05 16.20
CA GLY A 106 7.69 8.49 16.05
C GLY A 106 6.30 8.94 16.51
N GLY A 107 5.52 8.05 17.14
CA GLY A 107 4.17 8.35 17.59
C GLY A 107 3.12 8.04 16.51
N ASN A 108 2.35 9.04 16.08
CA ASN A 108 1.34 8.83 15.04
C ASN A 108 1.98 8.84 13.65
N GLY A 109 1.97 7.68 12.98
CA GLY A 109 2.45 7.50 11.62
C GLY A 109 1.31 7.43 10.60
N ALA A 110 1.41 8.20 9.52
CA ALA A 110 0.50 8.09 8.38
C ALA A 110 1.30 7.80 7.10
N ILE A 111 0.84 6.85 6.32
CA ILE A 111 1.45 6.50 5.04
C ILE A 111 0.57 7.05 3.93
N TYR A 112 1.18 7.75 2.98
CA TYR A 112 0.55 8.24 1.76
C TYR A 112 1.27 7.62 0.57
N TYR A 113 0.51 7.07 -0.37
CA TYR A 113 1.08 6.48 -1.59
C TYR A 113 0.14 6.68 -2.77
N GLY A 114 0.66 6.57 -3.97
CA GLY A 114 -0.09 6.71 -5.20
C GLY A 114 0.29 5.65 -6.23
N LEU A 115 0.19 6.01 -7.50
CA LEU A 115 0.36 5.12 -8.64
C LEU A 115 1.78 4.54 -8.74
N GLY A 116 2.80 5.24 -8.23
CA GLY A 116 4.17 4.71 -8.14
C GLY A 116 4.32 3.46 -7.26
N VAL A 117 3.32 3.16 -6.42
CA VAL A 117 3.21 1.92 -5.65
C VAL A 117 2.33 0.90 -6.35
N THR A 118 1.19 1.33 -6.88
CA THR A 118 0.13 0.43 -7.35
C THR A 118 0.29 -0.01 -8.80
N GLU A 119 0.90 0.79 -9.66
CA GLU A 119 1.09 0.49 -11.08
C GLU A 119 2.38 -0.30 -11.35
N HIS A 120 2.57 -1.36 -10.60
CA HIS A 120 3.64 -2.34 -10.76
C HIS A 120 3.07 -3.75 -10.84
N SER A 121 3.82 -4.68 -11.42
CA SER A 121 3.46 -6.11 -11.41
C SER A 121 3.25 -6.66 -10.00
N GLN A 122 3.90 -6.08 -9.00
CA GLN A 122 3.76 -6.41 -7.58
C GLN A 122 3.02 -5.33 -6.78
N GLY A 123 2.19 -4.53 -7.42
CA GLY A 123 1.47 -3.42 -6.78
C GLY A 123 0.60 -3.89 -5.61
N SER A 124 -0.19 -4.94 -5.77
CA SER A 124 -1.02 -5.51 -4.70
C SER A 124 -0.18 -5.99 -3.51
N THR A 125 0.94 -6.68 -3.78
CA THR A 125 1.85 -7.16 -2.72
C THR A 125 2.48 -5.98 -1.97
N THR A 126 2.86 -4.91 -2.67
CA THR A 126 3.40 -3.71 -2.03
C THR A 126 2.35 -3.05 -1.12
N VAL A 127 1.11 -2.93 -1.59
CA VAL A 127 0.01 -2.34 -0.78
C VAL A 127 -0.27 -3.18 0.45
N MET A 128 -0.30 -4.50 0.34
CA MET A 128 -0.42 -5.40 1.51
C MET A 128 0.74 -5.20 2.49
N GLY A 129 1.98 -5.10 1.99
CA GLY A 129 3.14 -4.81 2.82
C GLY A 129 3.03 -3.46 3.56
N ILE A 130 2.55 -2.41 2.89
CA ILE A 130 2.29 -1.10 3.51
C ILE A 130 1.21 -1.22 4.60
N ALA A 131 0.13 -1.96 4.35
CA ALA A 131 -0.90 -2.21 5.34
C ALA A 131 -0.34 -2.98 6.55
N ASN A 132 0.51 -3.98 6.32
CA ASN A 132 1.19 -4.71 7.37
C ASN A 132 2.09 -3.82 8.23
N LEU A 133 2.82 -2.85 7.65
CA LEU A 133 3.59 -1.87 8.44
C LEU A 133 2.70 -1.05 9.37
N ALA A 134 1.52 -0.63 8.90
CA ALA A 134 0.57 0.11 9.72
C ALA A 134 -0.03 -0.77 10.85
N MET A 135 -0.32 -2.03 10.56
CA MET A 135 -0.81 -2.99 11.56
C MET A 135 0.27 -3.34 12.59
N LEU A 136 1.52 -3.60 12.17
CA LEU A 136 2.64 -3.86 13.07
C LEU A 136 2.82 -2.77 14.12
N THR A 137 2.63 -1.52 13.73
CA THR A 137 2.86 -0.35 14.60
C THR A 137 1.59 0.21 15.24
N GLY A 138 0.42 -0.37 14.93
CA GLY A 138 -0.88 0.14 15.38
C GLY A 138 -1.22 1.51 14.80
N ASN A 139 -0.64 1.87 13.66
CA ASN A 139 -0.88 3.15 12.98
C ASN A 139 -2.13 3.11 12.08
N ILE A 140 -3.24 2.61 12.63
CA ILE A 140 -4.54 2.52 11.98
C ILE A 140 -5.67 2.69 13.00
N GLY A 141 -6.80 3.23 12.57
CA GLY A 141 -8.03 3.31 13.36
C GLY A 141 -8.06 4.40 14.44
N ARG A 142 -7.14 5.38 14.42
CA ARG A 142 -7.15 6.53 15.31
C ARG A 142 -6.79 7.82 14.58
N GLN A 143 -7.03 8.96 15.20
CA GLN A 143 -6.76 10.25 14.58
C GLN A 143 -5.27 10.46 14.26
N GLY A 144 -4.98 10.90 13.03
CA GLY A 144 -3.63 11.27 12.59
C GLY A 144 -2.76 10.10 12.13
N VAL A 145 -3.33 8.91 11.99
CA VAL A 145 -2.66 7.73 11.44
C VAL A 145 -3.42 7.17 10.23
N GLY A 146 -2.86 6.21 9.55
CA GLY A 146 -3.54 5.44 8.51
C GLY A 146 -2.71 5.19 7.26
N VAL A 147 -3.30 4.41 6.38
CA VAL A 147 -2.80 4.09 5.05
C VAL A 147 -3.69 4.80 4.04
N ASN A 148 -3.14 5.76 3.32
CA ASN A 148 -3.89 6.72 2.53
C ASN A 148 -3.47 6.67 1.06
N PRO A 149 -4.19 5.95 0.20
CA PRO A 149 -3.96 5.97 -1.23
C PRO A 149 -4.37 7.32 -1.82
N LEU A 150 -3.44 8.01 -2.48
CA LEU A 150 -3.69 9.25 -3.21
C LEU A 150 -3.92 8.89 -4.69
N ARG A 151 -5.18 8.92 -5.10
CA ARG A 151 -5.56 8.64 -6.48
C ARG A 151 -5.34 9.86 -7.37
N GLY A 152 -5.16 9.65 -8.69
CA GLY A 152 -4.99 10.74 -9.66
C GLY A 152 -6.30 11.32 -10.16
N GLN A 153 -7.31 10.49 -10.34
CA GLN A 153 -8.61 10.87 -10.92
C GLN A 153 -9.52 11.48 -9.85
N ASN A 154 -10.36 12.41 -10.28
CA ASN A 154 -11.39 12.98 -9.43
C ASN A 154 -12.41 11.92 -9.03
N ASN A 155 -12.63 11.77 -7.74
CA ASN A 155 -13.60 10.83 -7.17
C ASN A 155 -13.51 9.40 -7.75
N VAL A 156 -12.29 8.87 -7.95
CA VAL A 156 -12.11 7.52 -8.47
C VAL A 156 -12.75 6.46 -7.55
N GLN A 157 -12.80 6.70 -6.26
CA GLN A 157 -13.49 5.83 -5.31
C GLN A 157 -14.96 5.72 -5.65
N GLY A 158 -15.66 6.84 -5.81
CA GLY A 158 -17.07 6.85 -6.19
C GLY A 158 -17.32 6.23 -7.57
N SER A 159 -16.39 6.40 -8.51
CA SER A 159 -16.44 5.72 -9.81
C SER A 159 -16.40 4.20 -9.65
N CYS A 160 -15.50 3.69 -8.81
CA CYS A 160 -15.43 2.25 -8.50
C CYS A 160 -16.71 1.78 -7.78
N ASP A 161 -17.21 2.55 -6.79
CA ASP A 161 -18.43 2.22 -6.06
C ASP A 161 -19.65 2.10 -6.98
N MET A 162 -19.66 2.87 -8.06
CA MET A 162 -20.73 2.87 -9.08
C MET A 162 -20.52 1.84 -10.19
N GLY A 163 -19.52 0.97 -10.09
CA GLY A 163 -19.30 -0.13 -11.04
C GLY A 163 -18.70 0.31 -12.36
N SER A 164 -17.76 1.25 -12.39
CA SER A 164 -17.09 1.72 -13.62
C SER A 164 -16.01 0.76 -14.14
N PHE A 165 -16.13 -0.53 -13.83
CA PHE A 165 -15.27 -1.58 -14.38
C PHE A 165 -16.02 -2.48 -15.33
N PRO A 166 -15.34 -3.07 -16.33
CA PRO A 166 -15.99 -3.91 -17.32
C PRO A 166 -16.71 -5.14 -16.77
N HIS A 167 -16.43 -5.54 -15.56
CA HIS A 167 -16.94 -6.76 -14.92
C HIS A 167 -17.77 -6.51 -13.67
N GLU A 168 -18.02 -5.25 -13.31
CA GLU A 168 -18.69 -4.88 -12.05
C GLU A 168 -19.92 -4.00 -12.28
N LEU A 169 -20.92 -4.26 -11.50
CA LEU A 169 -22.10 -3.42 -11.27
C LEU A 169 -21.92 -2.63 -9.97
N PRO A 170 -22.75 -1.60 -9.69
CA PRO A 170 -22.66 -0.81 -8.48
C PRO A 170 -22.51 -1.66 -7.21
N GLY A 171 -21.60 -1.24 -6.32
CA GLY A 171 -21.31 -1.94 -5.07
C GLY A 171 -20.37 -3.14 -5.23
N TYR A 172 -19.47 -3.12 -6.21
CA TYR A 172 -18.45 -4.16 -6.48
C TYR A 172 -19.06 -5.53 -6.76
N ARG A 173 -20.22 -5.55 -7.42
CA ARG A 173 -20.97 -6.77 -7.71
C ARG A 173 -20.64 -7.30 -9.08
N HIS A 174 -20.13 -8.53 -9.16
CA HIS A 174 -19.64 -9.10 -10.40
C HIS A 174 -20.80 -9.45 -11.37
N VAL A 175 -20.71 -8.97 -12.61
CA VAL A 175 -21.74 -9.15 -13.67
C VAL A 175 -21.99 -10.61 -14.05
N LYS A 176 -21.02 -11.52 -13.85
CA LYS A 176 -21.20 -12.97 -14.15
C LYS A 176 -22.18 -13.69 -13.21
N LEU A 177 -22.46 -13.10 -12.04
CA LEU A 177 -23.34 -13.73 -11.03
C LEU A 177 -24.81 -13.51 -11.39
N PRO A 178 -25.61 -14.56 -11.70
CA PRO A 178 -27.00 -14.42 -12.12
C PRO A 178 -27.87 -13.71 -11.09
N GLU A 179 -27.66 -14.00 -9.82
CA GLU A 179 -28.37 -13.38 -8.69
C GLU A 179 -28.08 -11.88 -8.57
N VAL A 180 -26.88 -11.45 -8.95
CA VAL A 180 -26.51 -10.04 -9.01
C VAL A 180 -27.19 -9.36 -10.18
N ARG A 181 -27.12 -9.93 -11.39
CA ARG A 181 -27.80 -9.36 -12.55
C ARG A 181 -29.29 -9.19 -12.34
N ALA A 182 -29.95 -10.20 -11.78
CA ALA A 182 -31.40 -10.17 -11.53
C ALA A 182 -31.83 -8.94 -10.69
N ILE A 183 -31.01 -8.50 -9.73
CA ILE A 183 -31.29 -7.30 -8.94
C ILE A 183 -31.31 -6.04 -9.83
N PHE A 184 -30.29 -5.88 -10.68
CA PHE A 184 -30.14 -4.70 -11.52
C PHE A 184 -31.09 -4.74 -12.72
N GLU A 185 -31.31 -5.90 -13.32
CA GLU A 185 -32.29 -6.11 -14.42
C GLU A 185 -33.68 -5.74 -13.96
N SER A 186 -34.08 -6.18 -12.76
CA SER A 186 -35.36 -5.81 -12.17
C SER A 186 -35.50 -4.32 -11.90
N ALA A 187 -34.40 -3.68 -11.44
CA ALA A 187 -34.41 -2.25 -11.10
C ALA A 187 -34.36 -1.34 -12.33
N TRP A 188 -33.61 -1.76 -13.36
CA TRP A 188 -33.37 -0.93 -14.55
C TRP A 188 -34.28 -1.27 -15.73
N GLY A 189 -34.96 -2.43 -15.70
CA GLY A 189 -35.86 -2.88 -16.76
C GLY A 189 -35.14 -3.26 -18.06
N VAL A 190 -33.89 -3.68 -17.97
CA VAL A 190 -33.05 -4.09 -19.10
C VAL A 190 -32.36 -5.41 -18.79
N GLU A 191 -32.12 -6.20 -19.81
CA GLU A 191 -31.31 -7.42 -19.72
C GLU A 191 -29.82 -7.03 -19.71
N ILE A 192 -29.03 -7.68 -18.84
CA ILE A 192 -27.61 -7.42 -18.67
C ILE A 192 -26.81 -8.61 -19.20
N ASP A 193 -25.89 -8.33 -20.14
CA ASP A 193 -24.98 -9.35 -20.68
C ASP A 193 -24.15 -9.97 -19.52
N PRO A 194 -24.13 -11.30 -19.35
CA PRO A 194 -23.32 -11.98 -18.37
C PRO A 194 -21.81 -11.88 -18.63
N GLU A 195 -21.43 -11.59 -19.88
CA GLU A 195 -20.01 -11.48 -20.20
C GLU A 195 -19.44 -10.08 -19.86
N PRO A 196 -18.31 -10.03 -19.16
CA PRO A 196 -17.65 -8.77 -18.87
C PRO A 196 -17.26 -8.02 -20.15
N GLY A 197 -17.36 -6.71 -20.11
CA GLY A 197 -16.83 -5.85 -21.17
C GLY A 197 -15.31 -5.95 -21.31
N LEU A 198 -14.79 -5.41 -22.41
CA LEU A 198 -13.36 -5.47 -22.73
C LEU A 198 -12.53 -4.60 -21.78
N ARG A 199 -11.37 -5.12 -21.38
CA ARG A 199 -10.31 -4.33 -20.73
C ARG A 199 -9.47 -3.62 -21.78
N ILE A 200 -8.73 -2.57 -21.40
CA ILE A 200 -7.93 -1.74 -22.32
C ILE A 200 -7.07 -2.57 -23.29
N PRO A 201 -6.28 -3.58 -22.86
CA PRO A 201 -5.53 -4.41 -23.81
C PRO A 201 -6.44 -5.10 -24.81
N ASN A 202 -7.55 -5.69 -24.36
CA ASN A 202 -8.50 -6.37 -25.23
C ASN A 202 -9.23 -5.41 -26.18
N MET A 203 -9.43 -4.15 -25.79
CA MET A 203 -10.00 -3.12 -26.68
C MET A 203 -9.06 -2.83 -27.85
N LEU A 204 -7.74 -2.79 -27.59
CA LEU A 204 -6.74 -2.59 -28.62
C LEU A 204 -6.69 -3.77 -29.59
N ASP A 205 -6.72 -5.01 -29.05
CA ASP A 205 -6.76 -6.23 -29.87
C ASP A 205 -8.02 -6.31 -30.73
N ALA A 206 -9.17 -5.87 -30.20
CA ALA A 206 -10.45 -5.88 -30.93
C ALA A 206 -10.57 -4.77 -31.99
N ALA A 207 -9.70 -3.76 -31.95
CA ALA A 207 -9.70 -2.65 -32.91
C ALA A 207 -8.90 -2.93 -34.20
N VAL A 208 -8.22 -4.07 -34.28
CA VAL A 208 -7.42 -4.53 -35.40
C VAL A 208 -8.22 -5.55 -36.23
#